data_077b847603778d0973f33c2c0e74a3b1
#
_entry.id   077b847603778d0973f33c2c0e74a3b1
#
_cell.length_a   1.000
_cell.length_b   1.000
_cell.length_c   1.000
_cell.angle_alpha   90.00
_cell.angle_beta   90.00
_cell.angle_gamma   90.00
#
_symmetry.space_group_name_H-M   'P 1'
#
loop_
_entity.id
_entity.type
_entity.pdbx_description
1 polymer ?
#
loop_
_entity_poly.entity_id
_entity_poly.type
_entity_poly.pdbx_seq_one_letter_code
_entity_poly.pdbx_strand_id
1 'polypeptide(L)'
;TDLFALLFPGGKGRLILSNPEDMLNTGIEVEAQPPGKTFKKLSLLSGGERSLTALAYLFAVFRSRPSPFYVMDEVEAALDDVNLHRFLGLVSEFRRDAQLIIVSHQKRTMEAADCLLGVSMQPGGSSKVVTERSSDAISRQL
;
A
#
# COMPACT_ATOMS: atom_id res chain seq x y z
N THR A 1 8.87 10.54 -6.04
CA THR A 1 7.94 11.48 -6.72
C THR A 1 6.92 10.71 -7.56
N ASP A 2 7.36 9.72 -8.33
CA ASP A 2 6.50 9.00 -9.30
C ASP A 2 5.39 8.17 -8.62
N LEU A 3 5.72 7.44 -7.56
CA LEU A 3 4.75 6.65 -6.79
C LEU A 3 3.68 7.53 -6.13
N PHE A 4 4.06 8.72 -5.68
CA PHE A 4 3.08 9.67 -5.13
C PHE A 4 2.10 10.15 -6.22
N ALA A 5 2.58 10.39 -7.43
CA ALA A 5 1.75 10.79 -8.56
C ALA A 5 0.76 9.71 -9.00
N LEU A 6 1.10 8.42 -8.83
CA LEU A 6 0.17 7.30 -9.07
C LEU A 6 -1.01 7.30 -8.10
N LEU A 7 -0.75 7.59 -6.82
CA LEU A 7 -1.76 7.64 -5.78
C LEU A 7 -2.53 8.97 -5.76
N PHE A 8 -1.86 10.06 -6.13
CA PHE A 8 -2.44 11.42 -6.21
C PHE A 8 -2.18 12.00 -7.60
N PRO A 9 -2.98 11.68 -8.62
CA PRO A 9 -2.82 12.26 -9.95
C PRO A 9 -2.80 13.79 -9.90
N GLY A 10 -1.70 14.41 -10.38
CA GLY A 10 -1.47 15.85 -10.29
C GLY A 10 -0.95 16.37 -8.93
N GLY A 11 -0.77 15.48 -7.96
CA GLY A 11 -0.15 15.81 -6.68
C GLY A 11 1.37 15.64 -6.69
N LYS A 12 2.02 16.18 -5.64
CA LYS A 12 3.47 16.06 -5.44
C LYS A 12 3.76 15.63 -3.99
N GLY A 13 4.78 14.79 -3.82
CA GLY A 13 5.29 14.38 -2.50
C GLY A 13 6.79 14.60 -2.42
N ARG A 14 7.27 14.95 -1.24
CA ARG A 14 8.70 15.11 -0.98
C ARG A 14 9.07 14.67 0.43
N LEU A 15 10.32 14.27 0.60
CA LEU A 15 10.94 13.97 1.88
C LEU A 15 11.89 15.11 2.24
N ILE A 16 11.84 15.54 3.49
CA ILE A 16 12.68 16.61 4.00
C ILE A 16 13.41 16.09 5.24
N LEU A 17 14.70 16.36 5.32
CA LEU A 17 15.47 16.10 6.53
C LEU A 17 15.17 17.21 7.56
N SER A 18 14.84 16.84 8.80
CA SER A 18 14.56 17.81 9.85
C SER A 18 15.81 18.56 10.31
N ASN A 19 16.99 17.93 10.22
CA ASN A 19 18.29 18.52 10.51
C ASN A 19 19.32 18.04 9.48
N PRO A 20 19.46 18.71 8.32
CA PRO A 20 20.37 18.30 7.26
C PRO A 20 21.85 18.32 7.64
N GLU A 21 22.23 19.13 8.65
CA GLU A 21 23.61 19.29 9.10
C GLU A 21 24.07 18.17 10.06
N ASP A 22 23.12 17.44 10.65
CA ASP A 22 23.40 16.30 11.54
C ASP A 22 22.69 15.03 11.05
N MET A 23 23.33 14.34 10.12
CA MET A 23 22.79 13.12 9.47
C MET A 23 22.56 11.95 10.42
N LEU A 24 23.20 11.94 11.60
CA LEU A 24 23.04 10.87 12.59
C LEU A 24 21.77 11.03 13.42
N ASN A 25 21.38 12.29 13.69
CA ASN A 25 20.24 12.61 14.53
C ASN A 25 19.07 13.23 13.74
N THR A 26 19.17 13.32 12.41
CA THR A 26 18.10 13.86 11.57
C THR A 26 16.89 12.93 11.51
N GLY A 27 15.71 13.51 11.57
CA GLY A 27 14.46 12.83 11.22
C GLY A 27 14.11 13.05 9.75
N ILE A 28 13.16 12.26 9.24
CA ILE A 28 12.58 12.43 7.92
C ILE A 28 11.14 12.94 8.07
N GLU A 29 10.86 14.11 7.50
CA GLU A 29 9.50 14.63 7.39
C GLU A 29 8.94 14.32 6.01
N VAL A 30 7.69 13.87 5.98
CA VAL A 30 6.95 13.62 4.73
C VAL A 30 6.03 14.81 4.49
N GLU A 31 6.19 15.48 3.37
CA GLU A 31 5.29 16.52 2.92
C GLU A 31 4.60 16.12 1.63
N ALA A 32 3.33 16.43 1.54
CA ALA A 32 2.49 16.15 0.39
C ALA A 32 1.73 17.39 -0.05
N GLN A 33 1.56 17.49 -1.36
CA GLN A 33 0.71 18.48 -2.03
C GLN A 33 -0.34 17.71 -2.83
N PRO A 34 -1.54 17.46 -2.27
CA PRO A 34 -2.66 16.94 -3.04
C PRO A 34 -3.06 17.93 -4.16
N PRO A 35 -3.71 17.48 -5.24
CA PRO A 35 -4.10 18.34 -6.35
C PRO A 35 -4.91 19.56 -5.87
N GLY A 36 -4.53 20.75 -6.35
CA GLY A 36 -5.21 22.02 -5.99
C GLY A 36 -4.91 22.53 -4.58
N LYS A 37 -3.99 21.91 -3.83
CA LYS A 37 -3.60 22.33 -2.48
C LYS A 37 -2.13 22.75 -2.42
N THR A 38 -1.73 23.36 -1.30
CA THR A 38 -0.33 23.66 -0.99
C THR A 38 0.35 22.45 -0.31
N PHE A 39 1.69 22.45 -0.28
CA PHE A 39 2.44 21.47 0.51
C PHE A 39 2.07 21.55 1.98
N LYS A 40 1.81 20.38 2.58
CA LYS A 40 1.53 20.23 4.01
C LYS A 40 2.29 19.04 4.57
N LYS A 41 2.67 19.13 5.85
CA LYS A 41 3.19 17.98 6.61
C LYS A 41 2.11 16.90 6.72
N LEU A 42 2.52 15.67 6.84
CA LEU A 42 1.63 14.50 6.95
C LEU A 42 0.56 14.67 8.03
N SER A 43 0.92 15.28 9.18
CA SER A 43 0.02 15.53 10.31
C SER A 43 -1.12 16.51 10.00
N LEU A 44 -0.97 17.35 8.99
CA LEU A 44 -1.94 18.39 8.60
C LEU A 44 -2.84 17.96 7.43
N LEU A 45 -2.69 16.72 6.93
CA LEU A 45 -3.53 16.14 5.90
C LEU A 45 -4.82 15.58 6.50
N SER A 46 -5.88 15.47 5.67
CA SER A 46 -7.10 14.73 6.04
C SER A 46 -6.78 13.24 6.28
N GLY A 47 -7.65 12.50 6.96
CA GLY A 47 -7.43 11.09 7.29
C GLY A 47 -7.07 10.25 6.07
N GLY A 48 -7.88 10.28 5.02
CA GLY A 48 -7.65 9.53 3.79
C GLY A 48 -6.38 9.97 3.03
N GLU A 49 -6.12 11.29 2.96
CA GLU A 49 -4.89 11.81 2.35
C GLU A 49 -3.65 11.38 3.13
N ARG A 50 -3.73 11.34 4.45
CA ARG A 50 -2.65 10.89 5.33
C ARG A 50 -2.34 9.42 5.11
N SER A 51 -3.36 8.56 5.13
CA SER A 51 -3.21 7.12 4.90
C SER A 51 -2.62 6.82 3.53
N LEU A 52 -3.13 7.47 2.49
CA LEU A 52 -2.62 7.30 1.13
C LEU A 52 -1.19 7.83 0.97
N THR A 53 -0.84 8.94 1.63
CA THR A 53 0.53 9.48 1.65
C THR A 53 1.50 8.54 2.38
N ALA A 54 1.07 7.95 3.49
CA ALA A 54 1.86 6.96 4.23
C ALA A 54 2.12 5.71 3.37
N LEU A 55 1.12 5.23 2.64
CA LEU A 55 1.27 4.14 1.68
C LEU A 55 2.23 4.50 0.53
N ALA A 56 2.12 5.71 -0.03
CA ALA A 56 3.08 6.18 -1.05
C ALA A 56 4.53 6.14 -0.55
N TYR A 57 4.74 6.55 0.69
CA TYR A 57 6.05 6.48 1.34
C TYR A 57 6.52 5.04 1.53
N LEU A 58 5.66 4.15 2.05
CA LEU A 58 5.95 2.73 2.26
C LEU A 58 6.37 2.05 0.95
N PHE A 59 5.60 2.23 -0.12
CA PHE A 59 5.94 1.67 -1.42
C PHE A 59 7.19 2.30 -2.05
N ALA A 60 7.50 3.56 -1.76
CA ALA A 60 8.76 4.18 -2.15
C ALA A 60 9.97 3.51 -1.47
N VAL A 61 9.83 3.13 -0.21
CA VAL A 61 10.84 2.33 0.52
C VAL A 61 10.99 0.95 -0.09
N PHE A 62 9.87 0.26 -0.41
CA PHE A 62 9.89 -1.04 -1.08
C PHE A 62 10.61 -0.97 -2.43
N ARG A 63 10.36 0.06 -3.23
CA ARG A 63 11.04 0.27 -4.52
C ARG A 63 12.53 0.58 -4.38
N SER A 64 12.91 1.28 -3.31
CA SER A 64 14.31 1.62 -2.99
C SER A 64 15.11 0.41 -2.49
N ARG A 65 14.45 -0.50 -1.78
CA ARG A 65 15.04 -1.73 -1.25
C ARG A 65 14.14 -2.91 -1.58
N PRO A 66 14.24 -3.47 -2.80
CA PRO A 66 13.38 -4.56 -3.24
C PRO A 66 13.54 -5.80 -2.35
N SER A 67 12.41 -6.43 -2.04
CA SER A 67 12.33 -7.71 -1.36
C SER A 67 11.55 -8.69 -2.26
N PRO A 68 11.83 -9.99 -2.20
CA PRO A 68 11.07 -10.98 -2.96
C PRO A 68 9.61 -11.12 -2.49
N PHE A 69 9.29 -10.68 -1.28
CA PHE A 69 7.93 -10.67 -0.76
C PHE A 69 7.70 -9.54 0.26
N TYR A 70 6.45 -9.15 0.41
CA TYR A 70 5.96 -8.17 1.38
C TYR A 70 4.70 -8.70 2.05
N VAL A 71 4.56 -8.45 3.36
CA VAL A 71 3.37 -8.77 4.14
C VAL A 71 2.73 -7.47 4.60
N MET A 72 1.47 -7.28 4.29
CA MET A 72 0.68 -6.10 4.65
C MET A 72 -0.59 -6.54 5.38
N ASP A 73 -0.84 -5.97 6.55
CA ASP A 73 -1.98 -6.31 7.39
C ASP A 73 -2.92 -5.10 7.50
N GLU A 74 -4.09 -5.23 6.87
CA GLU A 74 -5.16 -4.22 6.83
C GLU A 74 -4.72 -2.78 6.52
N VAL A 75 -3.68 -2.62 5.70
CA VAL A 75 -3.09 -1.30 5.38
C VAL A 75 -4.06 -0.36 4.65
N GLU A 76 -5.07 -0.92 4.00
CA GLU A 76 -6.10 -0.20 3.26
C GLU A 76 -7.36 0.11 4.09
N ALA A 77 -7.46 -0.33 5.35
CA ALA A 77 -8.67 -0.20 6.16
C ALA A 77 -9.16 1.25 6.35
N ALA A 78 -8.24 2.22 6.30
CA ALA A 78 -8.56 3.65 6.42
C ALA A 78 -8.81 4.35 5.07
N LEU A 79 -8.85 3.61 3.95
CA LEU A 79 -9.07 4.17 2.61
C LEU A 79 -10.56 4.14 2.25
N ASP A 80 -11.03 5.22 1.63
CA ASP A 80 -12.31 5.22 0.92
C ASP A 80 -12.21 4.46 -0.41
N ASP A 81 -13.33 4.22 -1.05
CA ASP A 81 -13.41 3.46 -2.31
C ASP A 81 -12.52 4.00 -3.44
N VAL A 82 -12.38 5.32 -3.55
CA VAL A 82 -11.55 5.94 -4.60
C VAL A 82 -10.07 5.69 -4.32
N ASN A 83 -9.65 5.87 -3.07
CA ASN A 83 -8.28 5.68 -2.64
C ASN A 83 -7.90 4.18 -2.60
N LEU A 84 -8.84 3.30 -2.24
CA LEU A 84 -8.66 1.86 -2.34
C LEU A 84 -8.38 1.43 -3.79
N HIS A 85 -9.12 1.98 -4.76
CA HIS A 85 -8.87 1.67 -6.18
C HIS A 85 -7.45 2.10 -6.61
N ARG A 86 -6.98 3.27 -6.18
CA ARG A 86 -5.62 3.74 -6.45
C ARG A 86 -4.55 2.85 -5.80
N PHE A 87 -4.78 2.44 -4.55
CA PHE A 87 -3.93 1.49 -3.85
C PHE A 87 -3.82 0.16 -4.59
N LEU A 88 -4.95 -0.41 -5.05
CA LEU A 88 -4.95 -1.66 -5.83
C LEU A 88 -4.24 -1.52 -7.18
N GLY A 89 -4.28 -0.34 -7.81
CA GLY A 89 -3.45 -0.03 -8.98
C GLY A 89 -1.95 -0.14 -8.68
N LEU A 90 -1.51 0.38 -7.54
CA LEU A 90 -0.12 0.28 -7.08
C LEU A 90 0.27 -1.16 -6.72
N VAL A 91 -0.60 -1.89 -6.03
CA VAL A 91 -0.43 -3.33 -5.74
C VAL A 91 -0.25 -4.12 -7.05
N SER A 92 -1.04 -3.81 -8.09
CA SER A 92 -0.94 -4.45 -9.40
C SER A 92 0.37 -4.18 -10.13
N GLU A 93 1.02 -3.04 -9.87
CA GLU A 93 2.37 -2.75 -10.38
C GLU A 93 3.42 -3.58 -9.65
N PHE A 94 3.39 -3.56 -8.30
CA PHE A 94 4.41 -4.22 -7.48
C PHE A 94 4.36 -5.75 -7.53
N ARG A 95 3.19 -6.37 -7.75
CA ARG A 95 3.05 -7.83 -7.85
C ARG A 95 3.79 -8.44 -9.04
N ARG A 96 4.28 -7.64 -9.99
CA ARG A 96 5.08 -8.11 -11.13
C ARG A 96 6.48 -8.54 -10.70
N ASP A 97 7.00 -7.91 -9.66
CA ASP A 97 8.39 -8.05 -9.21
C ASP A 97 8.52 -8.72 -7.84
N ALA A 98 7.41 -8.83 -7.09
CA ALA A 98 7.41 -9.37 -5.73
C ALA A 98 6.10 -10.08 -5.40
N GLN A 99 6.16 -11.03 -4.45
CA GLN A 99 4.97 -11.62 -3.85
C GLN A 99 4.39 -10.67 -2.80
N LEU A 100 3.12 -10.31 -2.95
CA LEU A 100 2.39 -9.49 -1.98
C LEU A 100 1.43 -10.39 -1.20
N ILE A 101 1.58 -10.43 0.12
CA ILE A 101 0.68 -11.12 1.04
C ILE A 101 -0.10 -10.04 1.76
N ILE A 102 -1.40 -9.95 1.47
CA ILE A 102 -2.27 -8.89 2.03
C ILE A 102 -3.34 -9.56 2.89
N VAL A 103 -3.35 -9.23 4.18
CA VAL A 103 -4.46 -9.57 5.07
C VAL A 103 -5.51 -8.49 4.93
N SER A 104 -6.72 -8.86 4.55
CA SER A 104 -7.80 -7.92 4.26
C SER A 104 -9.17 -8.54 4.46
N HIS A 105 -10.14 -7.69 4.80
CA HIS A 105 -11.57 -8.04 4.77
C HIS A 105 -12.32 -7.28 3.67
N GLN A 106 -11.61 -6.50 2.84
CA GLN A 106 -12.18 -5.70 1.76
C GLN A 106 -12.43 -6.57 0.52
N LYS A 107 -13.68 -6.61 0.06
CA LYS A 107 -14.09 -7.41 -1.10
C LYS A 107 -13.27 -7.09 -2.36
N ARG A 108 -13.01 -5.79 -2.62
CA ARG A 108 -12.22 -5.34 -3.78
C ARG A 108 -10.76 -5.80 -3.72
N THR A 109 -10.16 -5.85 -2.51
CA THR A 109 -8.82 -6.39 -2.33
C THR A 109 -8.78 -7.89 -2.63
N MET A 110 -9.81 -8.63 -2.17
CA MET A 110 -9.95 -10.05 -2.48
C MET A 110 -10.12 -10.31 -3.98
N GLU A 111 -10.96 -9.52 -4.67
CA GLU A 111 -11.18 -9.62 -6.13
C GLU A 111 -9.91 -9.34 -6.95
N ALA A 112 -8.97 -8.54 -6.42
CA ALA A 112 -7.70 -8.24 -7.07
C ALA A 112 -6.61 -9.31 -6.85
N ALA A 113 -6.85 -10.28 -5.97
CA ALA A 113 -5.86 -11.30 -5.61
C ALA A 113 -5.75 -12.40 -6.67
N ASP A 114 -4.55 -12.94 -6.88
CA ASP A 114 -4.31 -14.12 -7.71
C ASP A 114 -4.65 -15.42 -6.95
N CYS A 115 -4.56 -15.38 -5.61
CA CYS A 115 -4.87 -16.50 -4.73
C CYS A 115 -5.48 -15.98 -3.42
N LEU A 116 -6.56 -16.59 -2.99
CA LEU A 116 -7.22 -16.31 -1.72
C LEU A 116 -6.93 -17.43 -0.73
N LEU A 117 -6.54 -17.04 0.49
CA LEU A 117 -6.39 -17.92 1.63
C LEU A 117 -7.43 -17.52 2.68
N GLY A 118 -8.55 -18.23 2.71
CA GLY A 118 -9.58 -18.04 3.74
C GLY A 118 -9.20 -18.80 5.01
N VAL A 119 -9.19 -18.08 6.14
CA VAL A 119 -8.95 -18.68 7.46
C VAL A 119 -10.23 -18.62 8.28
N SER A 120 -10.72 -19.74 8.74
CA SER A 120 -11.91 -19.82 9.58
C SER A 120 -11.64 -20.63 10.85
N MET A 121 -12.26 -20.23 11.96
CA MET A 121 -12.22 -21.02 13.20
C MET A 121 -13.26 -22.14 13.16
N GLN A 122 -12.88 -23.32 13.64
CA GLN A 122 -13.77 -24.45 13.80
C GLN A 122 -14.21 -24.62 15.27
N PRO A 123 -15.33 -25.29 15.52
CA PRO A 123 -15.69 -25.73 16.87
C PRO A 123 -14.53 -26.52 17.51
N GLY A 124 -14.09 -26.08 18.70
CA GLY A 124 -12.91 -26.65 19.37
C GLY A 124 -11.62 -25.84 19.25
N GLY A 125 -11.67 -24.64 18.58
CA GLY A 125 -10.56 -23.67 18.60
C GLY A 125 -9.46 -23.92 17.56
N SER A 126 -9.61 -24.92 16.67
CA SER A 126 -8.70 -25.12 15.54
C SER A 126 -9.04 -24.20 14.37
N SER A 127 -8.04 -23.80 13.60
CA SER A 127 -8.22 -23.04 12.36
C SER A 127 -8.23 -23.94 11.14
N LYS A 128 -9.11 -23.64 10.19
CA LYS A 128 -9.13 -24.28 8.87
C LYS A 128 -8.72 -23.23 7.82
N VAL A 129 -7.83 -23.64 6.94
CA VAL A 129 -7.42 -22.81 5.79
C VAL A 129 -8.08 -23.38 4.52
N VAL A 130 -8.68 -22.50 3.74
CA VAL A 130 -9.24 -22.82 2.42
C VAL A 130 -8.52 -21.95 1.40
N THR A 131 -8.08 -22.57 0.31
CA THR A 131 -7.36 -21.87 -0.76
C THR A 131 -8.21 -21.84 -2.02
N GLU A 132 -8.33 -20.67 -2.63
CA GLU A 132 -8.97 -20.46 -3.93
C GLU A 132 -8.02 -19.67 -4.83
N ARG A 133 -7.78 -20.15 -6.05
CA ARG A 133 -6.96 -19.47 -7.06
C ARG A 133 -7.85 -18.85 -8.12
N SER A 134 -7.54 -17.62 -8.51
CA SER A 134 -8.19 -16.98 -9.65
C SER A 134 -7.88 -17.73 -10.94
N SER A 135 -8.88 -17.91 -11.80
CA SER A 135 -8.71 -18.53 -13.13
C SER A 135 -7.68 -17.77 -13.98
N ASP A 136 -7.59 -16.47 -13.83
CA ASP A 136 -6.61 -15.60 -14.53
C ASP A 136 -5.18 -15.82 -14.05
N ALA A 137 -4.98 -16.23 -12.81
CA ALA A 137 -3.66 -16.56 -12.26
C ALA A 137 -3.08 -17.83 -12.88
N ILE A 138 -3.95 -18.82 -13.20
CA ILE A 138 -3.54 -20.08 -13.84
C ILE A 138 -3.07 -19.82 -15.28
N SER A 139 -3.71 -18.90 -15.98
CA SER A 139 -3.36 -18.57 -17.37
C SER A 139 -2.04 -17.80 -17.54
N ARG A 140 -1.50 -17.23 -16.46
CA ARG A 140 -0.24 -16.47 -16.49
C ARG A 140 1.00 -17.31 -16.17
N GLN A 141 0.83 -18.55 -15.74
CA GLN A 141 1.92 -19.49 -15.43
C GLN A 141 2.24 -20.46 -16.60
N LEU A 142 1.49 -20.37 -17.70
CA LEU A 142 1.69 -21.10 -18.96
C LEU A 142 2.29 -20.17 -20.02
#